data_aebb602ec2d392ac688ff9c27019a72e
#
_entry.id   aebb602ec2d392ac688ff9c27019a72e
#
_cell.length_a   1.000
_cell.length_b   1.000
_cell.length_c   1.000
_cell.angle_alpha   90.00
_cell.angle_beta   90.00
_cell.angle_gamma   90.00
#
_symmetry.space_group_name_H-M   'P 1'
#
loop_
_entity.id
_entity.type
_entity.pdbx_description
1 polymer ?
#
loop_
_entity_poly.entity_id
_entity_poly.type
_entity_poly.pdbx_seq_one_letter_code
_entity_poly.pdbx_strand_id
1 'polypeptide(L)'
;FTTYRGIGERGYAWFPGEVKQYRELLPFTDGSKGKLVAKLPLEWAVRRDPERIGLKAGFHRKPVDLGYWKKRGTEYVLDERKDYPVDQWETLRTDLYAQAQGVLHPDRQSFTGDLWYRTEIELTAEQVAGPIHLRFPGLFNECRLYLGGEEVAFRKQGKMWWLNDYRFEWDVDLTDKLVAGENDLVLRCNVEHHFGGMFRRPFLYRPVKKE
;
A
#
# COMPACT_ATOMS: atom_id res chain seq x y z
N PHE A 1 -5.58 21.81 -9.87
CA PHE A 1 -6.72 21.61 -8.97
C PHE A 1 -8.00 21.18 -9.67
N THR A 2 -8.05 21.27 -10.98
CA THR A 2 -9.07 20.62 -11.80
C THR A 2 -9.09 19.11 -11.62
N THR A 3 -7.95 18.54 -11.40
CA THR A 3 -7.81 17.13 -11.03
C THR A 3 -8.50 16.81 -9.72
N TYR A 4 -8.46 17.72 -8.80
CA TYR A 4 -9.14 17.62 -7.52
C TYR A 4 -10.65 17.57 -7.67
N ARG A 5 -11.19 18.39 -8.55
CA ARG A 5 -12.61 18.41 -8.84
C ARG A 5 -13.07 17.09 -9.43
N GLY A 6 -12.37 16.63 -10.45
CA GLY A 6 -12.65 15.32 -11.04
C GLY A 6 -12.47 14.17 -10.06
N ILE A 7 -11.53 14.30 -9.16
CA ILE A 7 -11.34 13.36 -8.07
C ILE A 7 -12.50 13.43 -7.08
N GLY A 8 -12.92 14.63 -6.69
CA GLY A 8 -14.06 14.84 -5.80
C GLY A 8 -15.36 14.29 -6.35
N GLU A 9 -15.63 14.52 -7.63
CA GLU A 9 -16.77 13.93 -8.31
C GLU A 9 -16.72 12.40 -8.33
N ARG A 10 -15.52 11.84 -8.37
CA ARG A 10 -15.28 10.42 -8.27
C ARG A 10 -15.11 9.94 -6.84
N GLY A 11 -15.18 10.82 -5.87
CA GLY A 11 -15.25 10.53 -4.46
C GLY A 11 -13.94 10.18 -3.77
N TYR A 12 -12.79 10.56 -4.29
CA TYR A 12 -11.55 10.20 -3.62
C TYR A 12 -10.60 11.36 -3.28
N ALA A 13 -10.93 12.58 -3.60
CA ALA A 13 -10.18 13.75 -3.13
C ALA A 13 -10.69 14.28 -1.81
N TRP A 14 -11.98 14.22 -1.64
CA TRP A 14 -12.70 14.84 -0.54
C TRP A 14 -13.11 13.85 0.52
N PHE A 15 -13.29 12.63 0.11
CA PHE A 15 -13.66 11.55 0.99
C PHE A 15 -12.48 10.59 1.09
N PRO A 16 -12.22 10.03 2.24
CA PRO A 16 -11.08 9.13 2.49
C PRO A 16 -11.06 7.85 1.65
N GLY A 17 -11.33 7.98 0.38
CA GLY A 17 -11.32 6.87 -0.56
C GLY A 17 -12.57 5.97 -0.54
N GLU A 18 -13.43 6.08 0.44
CA GLU A 18 -14.58 5.18 0.63
C GLU A 18 -15.50 5.10 -0.59
N VAL A 19 -15.90 6.24 -1.13
CA VAL A 19 -16.81 6.27 -2.30
C VAL A 19 -16.12 5.70 -3.54
N LYS A 20 -14.87 6.04 -3.75
CA LYS A 20 -14.09 5.53 -4.86
C LYS A 20 -13.83 4.04 -4.70
N GLN A 21 -13.45 3.64 -3.51
CA GLN A 21 -13.18 2.23 -3.21
C GLN A 21 -14.43 1.38 -3.36
N TYR A 22 -15.59 1.89 -2.99
CA TYR A 22 -16.84 1.19 -3.23
C TYR A 22 -17.01 0.83 -4.71
N ARG A 23 -16.78 1.78 -5.61
CA ARG A 23 -16.87 1.53 -7.06
C ARG A 23 -15.83 0.53 -7.55
N GLU A 24 -14.63 0.57 -7.00
CA GLU A 24 -13.57 -0.37 -7.33
C GLU A 24 -13.85 -1.77 -6.79
N LEU A 25 -14.50 -1.86 -5.63
CA LEU A 25 -14.88 -3.11 -5.01
C LEU A 25 -16.13 -3.73 -5.64
N LEU A 26 -17.00 -2.94 -6.28
CA LEU A 26 -18.25 -3.42 -6.81
C LEU A 26 -18.11 -4.68 -7.69
N PRO A 27 -17.16 -4.75 -8.64
CA PRO A 27 -16.97 -5.96 -9.45
C PRO A 27 -16.55 -7.20 -8.66
N PHE A 28 -16.14 -7.03 -7.40
CA PHE A 28 -15.74 -8.12 -6.51
C PHE A 28 -16.84 -8.44 -5.47
N THR A 29 -17.78 -7.54 -5.28
CA THR A 29 -18.96 -7.75 -4.43
C THR A 29 -20.14 -8.27 -5.20
N ASP A 30 -20.30 -7.87 -6.47
CA ASP A 30 -21.31 -8.39 -7.39
C ASP A 30 -20.89 -9.70 -8.09
N GLY A 31 -19.64 -10.10 -7.92
CA GLY A 31 -19.10 -11.34 -8.47
C GLY A 31 -18.61 -11.24 -9.91
N SER A 32 -18.73 -10.10 -10.59
CA SER A 32 -18.37 -9.99 -12.02
C SER A 32 -16.87 -10.17 -12.30
N LYS A 33 -16.00 -9.83 -11.36
CA LYS A 33 -14.54 -10.04 -11.45
C LYS A 33 -13.97 -10.96 -10.39
N GLY A 34 -14.76 -11.33 -9.42
CA GLY A 34 -14.33 -12.18 -8.33
C GLY A 34 -15.18 -11.98 -7.07
N LYS A 35 -14.80 -12.66 -6.01
CA LYS A 35 -15.47 -12.55 -4.70
C LYS A 35 -14.51 -11.92 -3.70
N LEU A 36 -14.91 -10.81 -3.11
CA LEU A 36 -14.15 -10.15 -2.03
C LEU A 36 -13.97 -11.13 -0.86
N VAL A 37 -12.74 -11.26 -0.38
CA VAL A 37 -12.37 -12.05 0.79
C VAL A 37 -12.19 -11.15 2.01
N ALA A 38 -11.33 -10.13 1.89
CA ALA A 38 -11.06 -9.19 2.97
C ALA A 38 -10.52 -7.87 2.43
N LYS A 39 -10.91 -6.75 3.03
CA LYS A 39 -10.20 -5.48 2.87
C LYS A 39 -8.98 -5.51 3.80
N LEU A 40 -7.81 -5.13 3.32
CA LEU A 40 -6.65 -4.99 4.18
C LEU A 40 -6.81 -3.80 5.15
N PRO A 41 -6.01 -3.70 6.21
CA PRO A 41 -6.04 -2.55 7.10
C PRO A 41 -5.97 -1.23 6.32
N LEU A 42 -6.68 -0.21 6.78
CA LEU A 42 -6.65 1.11 6.17
C LEU A 42 -5.31 1.80 6.45
N GLU A 43 -4.78 1.57 7.62
CA GLU A 43 -3.54 2.17 8.11
C GLU A 43 -2.44 1.12 8.14
N TRP A 44 -1.29 1.49 7.58
CA TRP A 44 -0.09 0.66 7.59
C TRP A 44 1.05 1.41 8.23
N ALA A 45 1.98 0.70 8.85
CA ALA A 45 3.27 1.26 9.23
C ALA A 45 4.07 1.57 7.96
N VAL A 46 4.65 2.77 7.90
CA VAL A 46 5.42 3.22 6.74
C VAL A 46 6.76 3.77 7.21
N ARG A 47 7.82 3.42 6.51
CA ARG A 47 9.16 3.95 6.73
C ARG A 47 9.69 4.57 5.45
N ARG A 48 10.23 5.78 5.58
CA ARG A 48 10.96 6.45 4.51
C ARG A 48 12.37 5.88 4.42
N ASP A 49 12.84 5.70 3.21
CA ASP A 49 14.19 5.20 2.91
C ASP A 49 14.78 6.03 1.76
N PRO A 50 15.18 7.28 2.04
CA PRO A 50 15.75 8.17 1.03
C PRO A 50 17.05 7.64 0.45
N GLU A 51 17.85 6.94 1.26
CA GLU A 51 19.14 6.37 0.88
C GLU A 51 19.02 4.99 0.20
N ARG A 52 17.82 4.42 0.12
CA ARG A 52 17.53 3.09 -0.46
C ARG A 52 18.36 1.96 0.16
N ILE A 53 18.58 2.04 1.46
CA ILE A 53 19.33 1.03 2.22
C ILE A 53 18.43 -0.07 2.77
N GLY A 54 17.11 0.09 2.72
CA GLY A 54 16.15 -0.74 3.43
C GLY A 54 16.24 -2.23 3.12
N LEU A 55 16.58 -2.58 1.88
CA LEU A 55 16.81 -3.99 1.54
C LEU A 55 18.02 -4.56 2.30
N LYS A 56 19.14 -3.83 2.32
CA LYS A 56 20.35 -4.20 3.05
C LYS A 56 20.12 -4.17 4.56
N ALA A 57 19.34 -3.20 5.03
CA ALA A 57 18.97 -3.05 6.44
C ALA A 57 17.91 -4.06 6.91
N GLY A 58 17.33 -4.83 5.99
CA GLY A 58 16.37 -5.87 6.33
C GLY A 58 14.97 -5.39 6.65
N PHE A 59 14.52 -4.23 6.11
CA PHE A 59 13.19 -3.68 6.39
C PHE A 59 12.04 -4.59 5.95
N HIS A 60 12.29 -5.56 5.10
CA HIS A 60 11.35 -6.60 4.69
C HIS A 60 11.21 -7.76 5.67
N ARG A 61 12.04 -7.82 6.72
CA ARG A 61 12.08 -8.93 7.68
C ARG A 61 11.46 -8.54 9.02
N LYS A 62 10.94 -9.52 9.74
CA LYS A 62 10.65 -9.41 11.18
C LYS A 62 11.94 -9.64 11.99
N PRO A 63 12.02 -9.12 13.21
CA PRO A 63 11.11 -8.20 13.84
C PRO A 63 11.52 -6.77 13.58
N VAL A 64 10.58 -5.93 13.22
CA VAL A 64 10.75 -4.50 13.36
C VAL A 64 10.00 -4.09 14.62
N ASP A 65 10.65 -3.37 15.51
CA ASP A 65 9.97 -2.85 16.68
C ASP A 65 8.97 -1.77 16.29
N LEU A 66 7.73 -2.20 16.11
CA LEU A 66 6.59 -1.31 15.89
C LEU A 66 5.99 -0.78 17.20
N GLY A 67 6.66 -1.02 18.35
CA GLY A 67 6.16 -0.65 19.66
C GLY A 67 5.83 0.83 19.80
N TYR A 68 6.60 1.67 19.13
CA TYR A 68 6.34 3.11 19.07
C TYR A 68 4.95 3.40 18.47
N TRP A 69 4.58 2.77 17.38
CA TRP A 69 3.30 2.97 16.72
C TRP A 69 2.12 2.39 17.48
N LYS A 70 2.32 1.25 18.09
CA LYS A 70 1.33 0.65 18.99
C LYS A 70 1.06 1.53 20.21
N LYS A 71 2.06 2.31 20.66
CA LYS A 71 1.92 3.22 21.79
C LYS A 71 1.32 4.56 21.42
N ARG A 72 1.63 5.08 20.23
CA ARG A 72 1.20 6.41 19.80
C ARG A 72 -0.24 6.43 19.28
N GLY A 73 -0.78 5.31 18.87
CA GLY A 73 -2.09 5.25 18.21
C GLY A 73 -2.09 5.93 16.85
N THR A 74 -3.28 6.25 16.37
CA THR A 74 -3.51 6.84 15.04
C THR A 74 -3.56 8.38 15.08
N GLU A 75 -3.19 9.01 16.16
CA GLU A 75 -3.21 10.47 16.26
C GLU A 75 -2.18 11.10 15.33
N TYR A 76 -2.71 11.88 14.43
CA TYR A 76 -1.97 12.58 13.42
C TYR A 76 -1.63 14.00 13.89
N VAL A 77 -0.42 14.21 14.39
CA VAL A 77 0.02 15.52 14.86
C VAL A 77 0.93 16.16 13.83
N LEU A 78 0.38 17.02 12.99
CA LEU A 78 1.09 17.72 11.92
C LEU A 78 2.23 18.62 12.42
N ASP A 79 2.05 19.24 13.58
CA ASP A 79 2.96 20.28 14.08
C ASP A 79 4.25 19.72 14.69
N GLU A 80 4.26 18.50 15.15
CA GLU A 80 5.42 17.85 15.73
C GLU A 80 6.38 17.27 14.69
N ARG A 81 6.10 17.47 13.42
CA ARG A 81 6.90 16.90 12.33
C ARG A 81 8.09 17.73 11.90
N LYS A 82 8.40 18.80 12.60
CA LYS A 82 9.56 19.64 12.25
C LYS A 82 10.87 18.84 12.24
N ASP A 83 10.96 17.84 13.09
CA ASP A 83 12.12 16.98 13.25
C ASP A 83 11.77 15.50 13.02
N TYR A 84 10.98 15.24 12.01
CA TYR A 84 10.45 13.92 11.74
C TYR A 84 11.57 12.93 11.39
N PRO A 85 11.87 11.96 12.25
CA PRO A 85 12.97 11.06 12.00
C PRO A 85 12.65 10.15 10.82
N VAL A 86 13.47 10.21 9.78
CA VAL A 86 13.36 9.34 8.59
C VAL A 86 13.66 7.88 8.90
N ASP A 87 14.28 7.62 10.04
CA ASP A 87 14.68 6.29 10.48
C ASP A 87 13.61 5.55 11.29
N GLN A 88 12.42 6.14 11.44
CA GLN A 88 11.30 5.54 12.18
C GLN A 88 10.16 5.12 11.25
N TRP A 89 9.40 4.15 11.75
CA TRP A 89 8.12 3.78 11.16
C TRP A 89 7.04 4.74 11.61
N GLU A 90 6.19 5.16 10.69
CA GLU A 90 5.03 6.02 10.93
C GLU A 90 3.75 5.34 10.44
N THR A 91 2.60 5.75 10.97
CA THR A 91 1.31 5.25 10.48
C THR A 91 0.79 6.16 9.38
N LEU A 92 0.53 5.58 8.22
CA LEU A 92 -0.12 6.27 7.10
C LEU A 92 -1.34 5.49 6.62
N ARG A 93 -2.31 6.22 6.10
CA ARG A 93 -3.45 5.64 5.41
C ARG A 93 -3.05 5.19 4.02
N THR A 94 -3.62 4.08 3.59
CA THR A 94 -3.36 3.50 2.26
C THR A 94 -4.26 4.06 1.16
N ASP A 95 -5.29 4.82 1.51
CA ASP A 95 -6.23 5.43 0.57
C ASP A 95 -5.90 6.89 0.21
N LEU A 96 -4.76 7.39 0.67
CA LEU A 96 -4.24 8.72 0.38
C LEU A 96 -2.78 8.63 -0.04
N TYR A 97 -2.35 9.48 -0.96
CA TYR A 97 -0.93 9.62 -1.28
C TYR A 97 -0.11 9.93 -0.04
N ALA A 98 1.06 9.31 0.09
CA ALA A 98 1.96 9.54 1.21
C ALA A 98 2.32 11.03 1.36
N GLN A 99 2.56 11.72 0.25
CA GLN A 99 2.87 13.15 0.23
C GLN A 99 1.70 14.02 0.73
N ALA A 100 0.46 13.61 0.46
CA ALA A 100 -0.73 14.30 1.00
C ALA A 100 -0.86 14.14 2.52
N GLN A 101 -0.16 13.19 3.09
CA GLN A 101 -0.09 12.92 4.53
C GLN A 101 1.18 13.50 5.16
N GLY A 102 1.93 14.35 4.43
CA GLY A 102 3.09 15.06 4.92
C GLY A 102 4.40 14.27 4.85
N VAL A 103 4.48 13.24 4.02
CA VAL A 103 5.75 12.55 3.76
C VAL A 103 6.62 13.42 2.88
N LEU A 104 7.63 13.99 3.49
CA LEU A 104 8.60 14.87 2.84
C LEU A 104 10.02 14.30 3.01
N HIS A 105 10.92 14.75 2.16
CA HIS A 105 12.35 14.57 2.35
C HIS A 105 12.81 15.36 3.61
N PRO A 106 13.92 14.99 4.27
CA PRO A 106 14.42 15.73 5.42
C PRO A 106 14.63 17.23 5.19
N ASP A 107 14.96 17.64 3.97
CA ASP A 107 15.08 19.04 3.56
C ASP A 107 13.73 19.71 3.22
N ARG A 108 12.62 19.03 3.51
CA ARG A 108 11.24 19.46 3.25
C ARG A 108 10.83 19.56 1.79
N GLN A 109 11.64 19.04 0.89
CA GLN A 109 11.24 18.87 -0.50
C GLN A 109 10.35 17.63 -0.68
N SER A 110 9.85 17.43 -1.89
CA SER A 110 9.12 16.20 -2.23
C SER A 110 9.99 14.99 -1.95
N PHE A 111 9.43 14.04 -1.24
CA PHE A 111 10.16 12.82 -0.91
C PHE A 111 10.55 12.06 -2.18
N THR A 112 11.82 11.67 -2.24
CA THR A 112 12.37 10.72 -3.21
C THR A 112 13.10 9.62 -2.46
N GLY A 113 13.09 8.40 -2.99
CA GLY A 113 13.66 7.22 -2.35
C GLY A 113 12.71 6.04 -2.39
N ASP A 114 12.76 5.19 -1.41
CA ASP A 114 11.82 4.08 -1.24
C ASP A 114 10.89 4.34 -0.05
N LEU A 115 9.62 3.96 -0.21
CA LEU A 115 8.65 3.86 0.87
C LEU A 115 8.42 2.39 1.18
N TRP A 116 8.62 2.02 2.43
CA TRP A 116 8.37 0.69 2.94
C TRP A 116 7.09 0.70 3.75
N TYR A 117 6.08 0.00 3.26
CA TYR A 117 4.80 -0.20 3.93
C TYR A 117 4.77 -1.57 4.58
N ARG A 118 4.26 -1.67 5.78
CA ARG A 118 4.12 -2.94 6.50
C ARG A 118 2.79 -3.04 7.21
N THR A 119 2.18 -4.21 7.15
CA THR A 119 1.00 -4.57 7.92
C THR A 119 0.99 -6.04 8.25
N GLU A 120 0.31 -6.38 9.32
CA GLU A 120 -0.04 -7.74 9.69
C GLU A 120 -1.53 -7.95 9.46
N ILE A 121 -1.90 -9.06 8.89
CA ILE A 121 -3.29 -9.45 8.69
C ILE A 121 -3.53 -10.83 9.27
N GLU A 122 -4.64 -10.99 9.94
CA GLU A 122 -5.09 -12.29 10.44
C GLU A 122 -6.15 -12.85 9.50
N LEU A 123 -5.96 -14.07 9.03
CA LEU A 123 -6.86 -14.74 8.10
C LEU A 123 -7.34 -16.07 8.67
N THR A 124 -8.59 -16.39 8.41
CA THR A 124 -9.15 -17.71 8.76
C THR A 124 -8.75 -18.78 7.74
N ALA A 125 -8.85 -20.05 8.13
CA ALA A 125 -8.63 -21.17 7.21
C ALA A 125 -9.56 -21.09 5.98
N GLU A 126 -10.81 -20.64 6.16
CA GLU A 126 -11.75 -20.45 5.05
C GLU A 126 -11.29 -19.34 4.10
N GLN A 127 -10.74 -18.23 4.64
CA GLN A 127 -10.27 -17.12 3.83
C GLN A 127 -9.08 -17.49 2.96
N VAL A 128 -8.18 -18.34 3.42
CA VAL A 128 -6.99 -18.76 2.66
C VAL A 128 -7.22 -19.98 1.78
N ALA A 129 -8.37 -20.67 1.92
CA ALA A 129 -8.66 -21.85 1.11
C ALA A 129 -8.88 -21.49 -0.36
N GLY A 130 -8.14 -22.12 -1.27
CA GLY A 130 -8.26 -21.97 -2.73
C GLY A 130 -7.63 -20.70 -3.30
N PRO A 131 -7.93 -20.36 -4.57
CA PRO A 131 -7.30 -19.22 -5.24
C PRO A 131 -7.56 -17.92 -4.52
N ILE A 132 -6.52 -17.15 -4.29
CA ILE A 132 -6.59 -15.86 -3.62
C ILE A 132 -5.60 -14.86 -4.23
N HIS A 133 -6.09 -13.69 -4.56
CA HIS A 133 -5.30 -12.61 -5.12
C HIS A 133 -5.34 -11.38 -4.22
N LEU A 134 -4.21 -10.68 -4.12
CA LEU A 134 -4.10 -9.37 -3.53
C LEU A 134 -4.19 -8.31 -4.62
N ARG A 135 -5.19 -7.46 -4.51
CA ARG A 135 -5.39 -6.33 -5.41
C ARG A 135 -4.95 -5.04 -4.77
N PHE A 136 -4.06 -4.33 -5.44
CA PHE A 136 -3.74 -2.93 -5.17
C PHE A 136 -4.45 -2.07 -6.22
N PRO A 137 -5.56 -1.38 -5.88
CA PRO A 137 -6.31 -0.60 -6.87
C PRO A 137 -5.65 0.72 -7.22
N GLY A 138 -4.73 1.18 -6.37
CA GLY A 138 -4.01 2.44 -6.56
C GLY A 138 -2.62 2.36 -5.94
N LEU A 139 -1.66 2.01 -6.76
CA LEU A 139 -0.26 1.88 -6.40
C LEU A 139 0.60 2.41 -7.53
N PHE A 140 1.57 3.26 -7.23
CA PHE A 140 2.37 3.93 -8.22
C PHE A 140 3.83 3.45 -8.22
N ASN A 141 4.39 3.37 -9.43
CA ASN A 141 5.78 3.03 -9.75
C ASN A 141 6.18 1.56 -9.50
N GLU A 142 7.47 1.34 -9.43
CA GLU A 142 8.08 0.05 -9.17
C GLU A 142 7.80 -0.39 -7.74
N CYS A 143 7.34 -1.63 -7.59
CA CYS A 143 6.98 -2.16 -6.29
C CYS A 143 7.45 -3.60 -6.12
N ARG A 144 7.83 -3.94 -4.89
CA ARG A 144 8.15 -5.31 -4.47
C ARG A 144 7.30 -5.68 -3.28
N LEU A 145 6.67 -6.83 -3.34
CA LEU A 145 5.86 -7.38 -2.26
C LEU A 145 6.60 -8.52 -1.58
N TYR A 146 6.63 -8.46 -0.26
CA TYR A 146 7.21 -9.50 0.60
C TYR A 146 6.13 -10.06 1.50
N LEU A 147 6.19 -11.36 1.74
CA LEU A 147 5.34 -12.08 2.68
C LEU A 147 6.24 -12.86 3.63
N GLY A 148 6.12 -12.62 4.94
CA GLY A 148 6.99 -13.25 5.93
C GLY A 148 8.49 -12.99 5.71
N GLY A 149 8.84 -11.88 5.06
CA GLY A 149 10.22 -11.51 4.73
C GLY A 149 10.75 -12.04 3.40
N GLU A 150 9.98 -12.86 2.68
CA GLU A 150 10.34 -13.40 1.37
C GLU A 150 9.67 -12.60 0.24
N GLU A 151 10.41 -12.27 -0.82
CA GLU A 151 9.85 -11.59 -1.99
C GLU A 151 8.91 -12.53 -2.75
N VAL A 152 7.65 -12.16 -2.86
CA VAL A 152 6.61 -12.96 -3.52
C VAL A 152 6.15 -12.38 -4.86
N ALA A 153 6.39 -11.08 -5.10
CA ALA A 153 6.03 -10.44 -6.36
C ALA A 153 6.85 -9.16 -6.60
N PHE A 154 7.09 -8.87 -7.87
CA PHE A 154 7.77 -7.68 -8.34
C PHE A 154 7.03 -7.06 -9.52
N ARG A 155 6.73 -5.78 -9.41
CA ARG A 155 6.24 -4.96 -10.51
C ARG A 155 7.33 -3.99 -10.92
N LYS A 156 7.93 -4.24 -12.09
CA LYS A 156 8.93 -3.36 -12.67
C LYS A 156 8.30 -2.10 -13.24
N GLN A 157 8.94 -0.97 -13.03
CA GLN A 157 8.60 0.26 -13.73
C GLN A 157 9.16 0.22 -15.15
N GLY A 158 8.29 0.54 -16.13
CA GLY A 158 8.70 0.68 -17.52
C GLY A 158 9.60 1.90 -17.74
N LYS A 159 10.50 1.84 -18.69
CA LYS A 159 11.15 3.04 -19.22
C LYS A 159 10.07 3.94 -19.82
N MET A 160 10.18 5.24 -19.60
CA MET A 160 9.20 6.24 -20.07
C MET A 160 7.76 5.97 -19.53
N TRP A 161 7.66 5.51 -18.30
CA TRP A 161 6.40 5.22 -17.62
C TRP A 161 5.44 6.42 -17.66
N TRP A 162 5.95 7.64 -17.63
CA TRP A 162 5.15 8.89 -17.70
C TRP A 162 4.44 9.09 -19.05
N LEU A 163 4.83 8.37 -20.09
CA LEU A 163 4.16 8.39 -21.37
C LEU A 163 3.23 7.19 -21.58
N ASN A 164 3.60 6.04 -21.03
CA ASN A 164 3.00 4.77 -21.45
C ASN A 164 2.43 3.91 -20.32
N ASP A 165 2.71 4.22 -19.05
CA ASP A 165 2.36 3.33 -17.95
C ASP A 165 1.73 4.05 -16.75
N TYR A 166 0.52 4.54 -16.96
CA TYR A 166 -0.34 5.05 -15.89
C TYR A 166 -1.19 3.95 -15.26
N ARG A 167 -0.72 2.71 -15.29
CA ARG A 167 -1.41 1.61 -14.62
C ARG A 167 -1.15 1.70 -13.13
N PHE A 168 -2.18 2.02 -12.42
CA PHE A 168 -2.15 2.11 -10.97
C PHE A 168 -2.53 0.80 -10.28
N GLU A 169 -3.22 -0.07 -10.99
CA GLU A 169 -3.62 -1.35 -10.45
C GLU A 169 -2.49 -2.36 -10.52
N TRP A 170 -2.37 -3.12 -9.47
CA TRP A 170 -1.51 -4.29 -9.43
C TRP A 170 -2.24 -5.45 -8.79
N ASP A 171 -2.21 -6.58 -9.46
CA ASP A 171 -2.85 -7.81 -9.04
C ASP A 171 -1.78 -8.87 -8.81
N VAL A 172 -1.77 -9.46 -7.63
CA VAL A 172 -0.77 -10.43 -7.21
C VAL A 172 -1.46 -11.73 -6.81
N ASP A 173 -1.11 -12.81 -7.46
CA ASP A 173 -1.53 -14.15 -7.06
C ASP A 173 -0.77 -14.58 -5.80
N LEU A 174 -1.51 -14.76 -4.70
CA LEU A 174 -1.04 -15.24 -3.42
C LEU A 174 -1.60 -16.62 -3.07
N THR A 175 -2.13 -17.34 -4.05
CA THR A 175 -2.59 -18.71 -3.87
C THR A 175 -1.47 -19.56 -3.25
N ASP A 176 -1.83 -20.32 -2.22
CA ASP A 176 -0.93 -21.20 -1.45
C ASP A 176 0.25 -20.47 -0.74
N LYS A 177 0.25 -19.14 -0.73
CA LYS A 177 1.27 -18.35 -0.03
C LYS A 177 0.79 -17.78 1.29
N LEU A 178 -0.50 -17.49 1.40
CA LEU A 178 -1.11 -17.01 2.64
C LEU A 178 -1.47 -18.20 3.55
N VAL A 179 -1.31 -17.99 4.84
CA VAL A 179 -1.62 -19.01 5.86
C VAL A 179 -2.80 -18.58 6.74
N ALA A 180 -3.49 -19.55 7.32
CA ALA A 180 -4.43 -19.26 8.39
C ALA A 180 -3.68 -18.75 9.61
N GLY A 181 -4.19 -17.67 10.24
CA GLY A 181 -3.51 -16.93 11.27
C GLY A 181 -2.83 -15.68 10.73
N GLU A 182 -1.74 -15.29 11.36
CA GLU A 182 -1.03 -14.05 11.07
C GLU A 182 -0.18 -14.14 9.78
N ASN A 183 -0.33 -13.15 8.93
CA ASN A 183 0.47 -12.95 7.72
C ASN A 183 1.12 -11.55 7.76
N ASP A 184 2.45 -11.50 7.66
CA ASP A 184 3.22 -10.26 7.64
C ASP A 184 3.47 -9.84 6.19
N LEU A 185 2.89 -8.73 5.79
CA LEU A 185 2.98 -8.15 4.45
C LEU A 185 3.86 -6.91 4.48
N VAL A 186 4.87 -6.89 3.62
CA VAL A 186 5.71 -5.71 3.39
C VAL A 186 5.70 -5.34 1.92
N LEU A 187 5.45 -4.07 1.63
CA LEU A 187 5.48 -3.52 0.29
C LEU A 187 6.55 -2.44 0.22
N ARG A 188 7.52 -2.60 -0.66
CA ARG A 188 8.47 -1.55 -1.03
C ARG A 188 7.99 -0.85 -2.28
N CYS A 189 7.89 0.47 -2.25
CA CYS A 189 7.55 1.30 -3.39
C CYS A 189 8.71 2.24 -3.72
N ASN A 190 9.14 2.26 -4.97
CA ASN A 190 10.08 3.26 -5.44
C ASN A 190 9.36 4.58 -5.70
N VAL A 191 9.92 5.69 -5.23
CA VAL A 191 9.40 7.05 -5.43
C VAL A 191 10.52 7.89 -6.01
N GLU A 192 10.58 8.00 -7.34
CA GLU A 192 11.68 8.71 -8.00
C GLU A 192 11.40 10.16 -8.33
N HIS A 193 10.16 10.47 -8.74
CA HIS A 193 9.93 11.76 -9.39
C HIS A 193 8.78 12.58 -8.81
N HIS A 194 7.72 11.94 -8.31
CA HIS A 194 6.49 12.64 -7.95
C HIS A 194 5.80 11.95 -6.78
N PHE A 195 4.50 11.82 -6.90
CA PHE A 195 3.70 11.04 -5.98
C PHE A 195 4.06 9.56 -6.12
N GLY A 196 4.08 8.85 -5.01
CA GLY A 196 4.39 7.43 -4.99
C GLY A 196 3.68 6.70 -3.87
N GLY A 197 3.88 5.39 -3.84
CA GLY A 197 3.27 4.53 -2.85
C GLY A 197 1.80 4.22 -3.12
N MET A 198 1.11 3.74 -2.09
CA MET A 198 -0.32 3.45 -2.15
C MET A 198 -1.15 4.72 -2.00
N PHE A 199 -2.27 4.78 -2.72
CA PHE A 199 -3.28 5.82 -2.59
C PHE A 199 -4.71 5.30 -2.69
N ARG A 200 -4.87 3.96 -2.68
CA ARG A 200 -6.15 3.26 -2.56
C ARG A 200 -5.96 1.99 -1.76
N ARG A 201 -6.91 1.72 -0.88
CA ARG A 201 -6.86 0.61 0.05
C ARG A 201 -6.82 -0.74 -0.67
N PRO A 202 -5.82 -1.60 -0.42
CA PRO A 202 -5.74 -2.92 -1.01
C PRO A 202 -6.76 -3.90 -0.39
N PHE A 203 -7.04 -4.97 -1.12
CA PHE A 203 -7.96 -6.01 -0.68
C PHE A 203 -7.61 -7.39 -1.27
N LEU A 204 -8.04 -8.42 -0.58
CA LEU A 204 -7.97 -9.81 -1.03
C LEU A 204 -9.28 -10.22 -1.69
N TYR A 205 -9.17 -10.96 -2.77
CA TYR A 205 -10.34 -11.51 -3.48
C TYR A 205 -10.06 -12.86 -4.11
N ARG A 206 -11.09 -13.60 -4.40
CA ARG A 206 -11.04 -14.83 -5.22
C ARG A 206 -11.35 -14.46 -6.65
N PRO A 207 -10.49 -14.77 -7.62
CA PRO A 207 -10.79 -14.53 -9.02
C PRO A 207 -11.93 -15.44 -9.50
N VAL A 208 -12.70 -14.96 -10.49
CA VAL A 208 -13.63 -15.82 -11.23
C VAL A 208 -12.80 -16.83 -12.01
N LYS A 209 -13.16 -18.12 -11.96
CA LYS A 209 -12.57 -19.10 -12.87
C LYS A 209 -12.88 -18.65 -14.29
N LYS A 210 -11.86 -18.42 -15.09
CA LYS A 210 -12.05 -18.30 -16.54
C LYS A 210 -12.41 -19.69 -17.04
N GLU A 211 -13.64 -19.82 -17.54
CA GLU A 211 -14.03 -20.98 -18.35
C GLU A 211 -13.20 -21.05 -19.63
#